data_43beec20f831854697fea24d4fcd3513
#
_entry.id   43beec20f831854697fea24d4fcd3513
#
_cell.length_a   1.000
_cell.length_b   1.000
_cell.length_c   1.000
_cell.angle_alpha   90.00
_cell.angle_beta   90.00
_cell.angle_gamma   90.00
#
_symmetry.space_group_name_H-M   'P 1'
#
loop_
_entity.id
_entity.type
_entity.pdbx_description
1 polymer ?
#
loop_
_entity_poly.entity_id
_entity_poly.type
_entity_poly.pdbx_seq_one_letter_code
_entity_poly.pdbx_strand_id
1 'polypeptide(L)'
;MPSEILVAAIAAAAVLLITVGLATRPGKDAVQARLEQLVVQPKSLEEYELQQPFFERAFRPLVKRLARAGRRGDQGGIIARTDAKLEKAGYPGGLRGADWMGVKLLAAIAFAVLGFVLGLLLGGVTGGLFFALVGAGVGFMGPEFWLGRRIRSRAMGMVLQLPDALDLLTISVEAGLGFDAALAKVVEKMEGPLVQEFRQALAEIRMGRSRRDALRDVAKRADSQPINNFIGAIVQAEQLGVPIAKVLQIQSNQLRIERRQRAEEAAAKAPVKMLFPMVGCIFPTIFIVILGPAIVTVMRGGLGGV
;
A
#
# COMPACT_ATOMS: atom_id res chain seq x y z
N MET A 1 -33.92 4.71 -26.02
CA MET A 1 -33.16 5.68 -25.18
C MET A 1 -32.97 5.27 -23.70
N PRO A 2 -34.00 4.87 -22.88
CA PRO A 2 -33.73 4.48 -21.49
C PRO A 2 -33.01 3.12 -21.32
N SER A 3 -33.18 2.18 -22.24
CA SER A 3 -32.56 0.87 -22.18
C SER A 3 -31.03 0.89 -22.41
N GLU A 4 -30.54 1.77 -23.26
CA GLU A 4 -29.14 1.90 -23.56
C GLU A 4 -28.34 2.55 -22.40
N ILE A 5 -28.95 3.53 -21.72
CA ILE A 5 -28.40 4.15 -20.50
C ILE A 5 -28.34 3.13 -19.36
N LEU A 6 -29.34 2.28 -19.26
CA LEU A 6 -29.39 1.25 -18.20
C LEU A 6 -28.35 0.16 -18.44
N VAL A 7 -28.13 -0.28 -19.67
CA VAL A 7 -27.07 -1.24 -20.03
C VAL A 7 -25.68 -0.63 -19.79
N ALA A 8 -25.46 0.64 -20.16
CA ALA A 8 -24.20 1.34 -19.91
C ALA A 8 -23.93 1.52 -18.40
N ALA A 9 -24.96 1.85 -17.61
CA ALA A 9 -24.83 1.97 -16.16
C ALA A 9 -24.53 0.63 -15.50
N ILE A 10 -25.15 -0.47 -15.95
CA ILE A 10 -24.86 -1.82 -15.46
C ILE A 10 -23.43 -2.25 -15.82
N ALA A 11 -22.98 -1.97 -17.06
CA ALA A 11 -21.61 -2.26 -17.48
C ALA A 11 -20.58 -1.43 -16.68
N ALA A 12 -20.86 -0.15 -16.43
CA ALA A 12 -20.03 0.72 -15.60
C ALA A 12 -19.97 0.22 -14.14
N ALA A 13 -21.11 -0.15 -13.56
CA ALA A 13 -21.18 -0.71 -12.22
C ALA A 13 -20.44 -2.05 -12.12
N ALA A 14 -20.56 -2.92 -13.12
CA ALA A 14 -19.85 -4.20 -13.16
C ALA A 14 -18.32 -4.02 -13.22
N VAL A 15 -17.83 -3.08 -14.05
CA VAL A 15 -16.38 -2.77 -14.11
C VAL A 15 -15.90 -2.12 -12.80
N LEU A 16 -16.70 -1.27 -12.20
CA LEU A 16 -16.40 -0.63 -10.91
C LEU A 16 -16.38 -1.66 -9.78
N LEU A 17 -17.33 -2.57 -9.73
CA LEU A 17 -17.36 -3.68 -8.78
C LEU A 17 -16.18 -4.64 -8.98
N ILE A 18 -15.79 -4.90 -10.22
CA ILE A 18 -14.62 -5.74 -10.55
C ILE A 18 -13.32 -5.06 -10.07
N THR A 19 -13.14 -3.76 -10.33
CA THR A 19 -11.94 -3.02 -9.92
C THR A 19 -11.87 -2.82 -8.41
N VAL A 20 -12.98 -2.52 -7.75
CA VAL A 20 -13.09 -2.42 -6.29
C VAL A 20 -12.91 -3.80 -5.64
N GLY A 21 -13.51 -4.86 -6.19
CA GLY A 21 -13.33 -6.23 -5.70
C GLY A 21 -11.89 -6.74 -5.81
N LEU A 22 -11.14 -6.31 -6.82
CA LEU A 22 -9.69 -6.58 -6.94
C LEU A 22 -8.85 -5.79 -5.92
N ALA A 23 -9.27 -4.56 -5.60
CA ALA A 23 -8.57 -3.67 -4.68
C ALA A 23 -8.84 -3.99 -3.20
N THR A 24 -10.00 -4.54 -2.86
CA THR A 24 -10.48 -4.74 -1.47
C THR A 24 -10.38 -6.18 -0.97
N ARG A 25 -9.55 -7.05 -1.55
CA ARG A 25 -9.37 -8.40 -1.00
C ARG A 25 -8.85 -8.29 0.43
N PRO A 26 -9.65 -8.64 1.46
CA PRO A 26 -9.14 -8.83 2.81
C PRO A 26 -8.11 -9.94 2.76
N GLY A 27 -6.95 -9.72 3.38
CA GLY A 27 -5.99 -10.80 3.62
C GLY A 27 -6.73 -11.95 4.31
N LYS A 28 -6.45 -13.20 3.89
CA LYS A 28 -7.03 -14.39 4.53
C LYS A 28 -6.88 -14.25 6.03
N ASP A 29 -8.00 -14.30 6.73
CA ASP A 29 -8.02 -14.23 8.19
C ASP A 29 -7.11 -15.31 8.77
N ALA A 30 -6.24 -14.91 9.70
CA ALA A 30 -5.28 -15.81 10.36
C ALA A 30 -5.95 -17.04 11.02
N VAL A 31 -7.26 -16.96 11.28
CA VAL A 31 -8.10 -18.04 11.79
C VAL A 31 -8.34 -19.13 10.74
N GLN A 32 -8.58 -18.75 9.48
CA GLN A 32 -8.77 -19.75 8.40
C GLN A 32 -7.47 -20.46 8.04
N ALA A 33 -6.34 -19.76 8.07
CA ALA A 33 -5.03 -20.39 7.86
C ALA A 33 -4.65 -21.39 8.96
N ARG A 34 -5.10 -21.18 10.20
CA ARG A 34 -4.93 -22.14 11.31
C ARG A 34 -5.86 -23.35 11.19
N LEU A 35 -7.08 -23.18 10.71
CA LEU A 35 -8.02 -24.29 10.49
C LEU A 35 -7.55 -25.18 9.33
N GLU A 36 -6.95 -24.62 8.27
CA GLU A 36 -6.37 -25.41 7.18
C GLU A 36 -5.14 -26.24 7.60
N GLN A 37 -4.38 -25.79 8.60
CA GLN A 37 -3.23 -26.54 9.14
C GLN A 37 -3.61 -27.72 10.03
N LEU A 38 -4.81 -27.74 10.57
CA LEU A 38 -5.31 -28.82 11.45
C LEU A 38 -6.03 -29.93 10.71
N VAL A 39 -6.40 -29.73 9.45
CA VAL A 39 -7.05 -30.73 8.59
C VAL A 39 -6.05 -31.27 7.58
N VAL A 40 -5.11 -32.07 8.05
CA VAL A 40 -4.24 -32.87 7.16
C VAL A 40 -5.03 -34.08 6.66
N GLN A 41 -5.82 -33.89 5.60
CA GLN A 41 -6.21 -35.00 4.72
C GLN A 41 -5.69 -34.71 3.32
N PRO A 42 -5.13 -35.70 2.61
CA PRO A 42 -4.67 -35.54 1.23
C PRO A 42 -5.89 -35.41 0.32
N LYS A 43 -6.34 -34.17 0.08
CA LYS A 43 -7.36 -33.87 -0.91
C LYS A 43 -6.76 -33.98 -2.29
N SER A 44 -7.45 -34.68 -3.21
CA SER A 44 -7.07 -34.80 -4.61
C SER A 44 -6.88 -33.43 -5.27
N LEU A 45 -5.97 -33.33 -6.24
CA LEU A 45 -5.66 -32.09 -6.98
C LEU A 45 -6.91 -31.45 -7.61
N GLU A 46 -7.93 -32.24 -7.96
CA GLU A 46 -9.21 -31.75 -8.50
C GLU A 46 -10.04 -30.96 -7.50
N GLU A 47 -10.01 -31.30 -6.20
CA GLU A 47 -10.75 -30.58 -5.15
C GLU A 47 -10.10 -29.23 -4.82
N TYR A 48 -8.77 -29.09 -4.99
CA TYR A 48 -8.06 -27.81 -4.85
C TYR A 48 -8.44 -26.83 -5.96
N GLU A 49 -8.69 -27.30 -7.17
CA GLU A 49 -9.13 -26.46 -8.28
C GLU A 49 -10.58 -25.96 -8.11
N LEU A 50 -11.45 -26.72 -7.46
CA LEU A 50 -12.85 -26.36 -7.24
C LEU A 50 -13.04 -25.30 -6.13
N GLN A 51 -12.12 -25.20 -5.17
CA GLN A 51 -12.18 -24.22 -4.07
C GLN A 51 -11.62 -22.83 -4.43
N GLN A 52 -11.00 -22.67 -5.60
CA GLN A 52 -10.57 -21.36 -6.05
C GLN A 52 -11.76 -20.53 -6.51
N PRO A 53 -11.94 -19.28 -6.04
CA PRO A 53 -13.04 -18.42 -6.47
C PRO A 53 -13.02 -18.28 -7.99
N PHE A 54 -14.20 -18.38 -8.61
CA PHE A 54 -14.43 -18.33 -10.08
C PHE A 54 -13.61 -17.22 -10.77
N PHE A 55 -13.39 -16.13 -10.08
CA PHE A 55 -12.60 -14.99 -10.52
C PHE A 55 -11.12 -15.32 -10.77
N GLU A 56 -10.49 -16.18 -9.97
CA GLU A 56 -9.10 -16.61 -10.19
C GLU A 56 -8.96 -17.54 -11.39
N ARG A 57 -9.96 -18.40 -11.63
CA ARG A 57 -9.97 -19.29 -12.79
C ARG A 57 -10.11 -18.54 -14.11
N ALA A 58 -10.98 -17.53 -14.16
CA ALA A 58 -11.26 -16.80 -15.40
C ALA A 58 -10.18 -15.77 -15.73
N PHE A 59 -9.62 -15.08 -14.73
CA PHE A 59 -8.67 -13.98 -14.95
C PHE A 59 -7.21 -14.39 -15.03
N ARG A 60 -6.77 -15.43 -14.31
CA ARG A 60 -5.37 -15.90 -14.38
C ARG A 60 -4.90 -16.25 -15.79
N PRO A 61 -5.66 -16.98 -16.65
CA PRO A 61 -5.21 -17.27 -18.00
C PRO A 61 -5.16 -16.04 -18.90
N LEU A 62 -6.09 -15.08 -18.72
CA LEU A 62 -6.10 -13.80 -19.46
C LEU A 62 -4.90 -12.93 -19.08
N VAL A 63 -4.62 -12.76 -17.78
CA VAL A 63 -3.43 -12.06 -17.28
C VAL A 63 -2.15 -12.70 -17.84
N LYS A 64 -2.04 -14.03 -17.81
CA LYS A 64 -0.87 -14.74 -18.36
C LYS A 64 -0.73 -14.62 -19.89
N ARG A 65 -1.83 -14.54 -20.64
CA ARG A 65 -1.78 -14.30 -22.10
C ARG A 65 -1.33 -12.89 -22.43
N LEU A 66 -1.86 -11.88 -21.74
CA LEU A 66 -1.47 -10.48 -21.90
C LEU A 66 -0.06 -10.21 -21.38
N ALA A 67 0.36 -10.86 -20.30
CA ALA A 67 1.73 -10.80 -19.81
C ALA A 67 2.74 -11.36 -20.84
N ARG A 68 2.37 -12.40 -21.61
CA ARG A 68 3.20 -12.93 -22.72
C ARG A 68 3.29 -11.94 -23.89
N ALA A 69 2.21 -11.22 -24.20
CA ALA A 69 2.24 -10.18 -25.23
C ALA A 69 3.10 -8.99 -24.80
N GLY A 70 3.02 -8.57 -23.53
CA GLY A 70 3.85 -7.51 -22.96
C GLY A 70 5.35 -7.85 -22.89
N ARG A 71 5.71 -9.13 -22.73
CA ARG A 71 7.12 -9.58 -22.75
C ARG A 71 7.83 -9.36 -24.10
N ARG A 72 7.10 -9.35 -25.22
CA ARG A 72 7.69 -9.13 -26.55
C ARG A 72 8.12 -7.67 -26.78
N GLY A 73 7.59 -6.73 -26.01
CA GLY A 73 7.94 -5.30 -26.10
C GLY A 73 8.89 -4.82 -24.99
N ASP A 74 9.26 -5.66 -24.04
CA ASP A 74 10.09 -5.24 -22.90
C ASP A 74 11.58 -5.34 -23.26
N GLN A 75 12.21 -4.19 -23.50
CA GLN A 75 13.66 -4.07 -23.54
C GLN A 75 14.25 -4.09 -22.10
N GLY A 76 14.01 -5.20 -21.37
CA GLY A 76 14.82 -5.62 -20.20
C GLY A 76 14.77 -4.81 -18.91
N GLY A 77 14.11 -3.67 -18.84
CA GLY A 77 14.20 -2.79 -17.67
C GLY A 77 12.89 -2.55 -16.90
N ILE A 78 11.76 -2.56 -17.55
CA ILE A 78 10.46 -2.19 -16.95
C ILE A 78 9.93 -3.30 -16.05
N ILE A 79 10.04 -4.55 -16.49
CA ILE A 79 9.59 -5.72 -15.71
C ILE A 79 10.43 -5.86 -14.44
N ALA A 80 11.75 -5.70 -14.52
CA ALA A 80 12.65 -5.78 -13.36
C ALA A 80 12.36 -4.67 -12.34
N ARG A 81 12.13 -3.43 -12.80
CA ARG A 81 11.75 -2.32 -11.93
C ARG A 81 10.39 -2.54 -11.26
N THR A 82 9.44 -3.12 -11.99
CA THR A 82 8.12 -3.44 -11.46
C THR A 82 8.19 -4.58 -10.45
N ASP A 83 9.03 -5.59 -10.70
CA ASP A 83 9.27 -6.70 -9.78
C ASP A 83 9.90 -6.23 -8.47
N ALA A 84 10.89 -5.32 -8.53
CA ALA A 84 11.48 -4.68 -7.34
C ALA A 84 10.43 -3.87 -6.53
N LYS A 85 9.47 -3.20 -7.19
CA LYS A 85 8.37 -2.53 -6.49
C LYS A 85 7.41 -3.53 -5.84
N LEU A 86 7.12 -4.65 -6.52
CA LEU A 86 6.26 -5.71 -5.98
C LEU A 86 6.92 -6.42 -4.79
N GLU A 87 8.23 -6.60 -4.81
CA GLU A 87 9.01 -7.11 -3.68
C GLU A 87 8.84 -6.21 -2.46
N LYS A 88 9.00 -4.89 -2.60
CA LYS A 88 8.74 -3.91 -1.53
C LYS A 88 7.28 -3.93 -1.04
N ALA A 89 6.32 -4.22 -1.92
CA ALA A 89 4.91 -4.37 -1.56
C ALA A 89 4.60 -5.72 -0.87
N GLY A 90 5.54 -6.67 -0.88
CA GLY A 90 5.38 -8.02 -0.34
C GLY A 90 4.59 -8.96 -1.24
N TYR A 91 4.73 -8.84 -2.54
CA TYR A 91 4.06 -9.65 -3.56
C TYR A 91 2.54 -9.81 -3.32
N PRO A 92 1.76 -8.73 -3.37
CA PRO A 92 0.32 -8.81 -3.13
C PRO A 92 -0.34 -9.80 -4.10
N GLY A 93 -0.99 -10.84 -3.55
CA GLY A 93 -1.61 -11.91 -4.35
C GLY A 93 -0.62 -12.87 -5.01
N GLY A 94 0.69 -12.85 -4.65
CA GLY A 94 1.71 -13.70 -5.27
C GLY A 94 2.04 -13.34 -6.72
N LEU A 95 1.67 -12.14 -7.17
CA LEU A 95 1.89 -11.66 -8.53
C LEU A 95 3.34 -11.21 -8.71
N ARG A 96 3.98 -11.63 -9.81
CA ARG A 96 5.31 -11.18 -10.22
C ARG A 96 5.23 -10.02 -11.22
N GLY A 97 6.35 -9.37 -11.50
CA GLY A 97 6.41 -8.19 -12.38
C GLY A 97 5.75 -8.38 -13.75
N ALA A 98 5.90 -9.56 -14.35
CA ALA A 98 5.24 -9.89 -15.62
C ALA A 98 3.70 -9.96 -15.50
N ASP A 99 3.20 -10.55 -14.42
CA ASP A 99 1.75 -10.65 -14.17
C ASP A 99 1.14 -9.28 -13.87
N TRP A 100 1.90 -8.43 -13.18
CA TRP A 100 1.48 -7.05 -12.89
C TRP A 100 1.32 -6.20 -14.16
N MET A 101 2.19 -6.40 -15.16
CA MET A 101 2.02 -5.76 -16.45
C MET A 101 0.73 -6.20 -17.13
N GLY A 102 0.37 -7.48 -17.02
CA GLY A 102 -0.93 -7.98 -17.48
C GLY A 102 -2.12 -7.32 -16.79
N VAL A 103 -2.03 -7.09 -15.48
CA VAL A 103 -3.05 -6.37 -14.69
C VAL A 103 -3.20 -4.92 -15.18
N LYS A 104 -2.08 -4.20 -15.44
CA LYS A 104 -2.11 -2.84 -15.97
C LYS A 104 -2.78 -2.78 -17.35
N LEU A 105 -2.44 -3.70 -18.25
CA LEU A 105 -3.05 -3.76 -19.58
C LEU A 105 -4.54 -4.08 -19.52
N LEU A 106 -4.94 -5.02 -18.66
CA LEU A 106 -6.36 -5.32 -18.45
C LEU A 106 -7.14 -4.13 -17.89
N ALA A 107 -6.58 -3.44 -16.90
CA ALA A 107 -7.19 -2.24 -16.35
C ALA A 107 -7.30 -1.13 -17.41
N ALA A 108 -6.24 -0.91 -18.20
CA ALA A 108 -6.27 0.08 -19.27
C ALA A 108 -7.35 -0.21 -20.32
N ILE A 109 -7.47 -1.48 -20.76
CA ILE A 109 -8.50 -1.90 -21.73
C ILE A 109 -9.90 -1.75 -21.13
N ALA A 110 -10.11 -2.19 -19.89
CA ALA A 110 -11.41 -2.11 -19.23
C ALA A 110 -11.88 -0.66 -19.08
N PHE A 111 -10.99 0.23 -18.65
CA PHE A 111 -11.30 1.65 -18.53
C PHE A 111 -11.43 2.36 -19.90
N ALA A 112 -10.69 1.93 -20.92
CA ALA A 112 -10.84 2.43 -22.29
C ALA A 112 -12.21 2.08 -22.87
N VAL A 113 -12.65 0.82 -22.72
CA VAL A 113 -13.98 0.37 -23.17
C VAL A 113 -15.07 1.12 -22.43
N LEU A 114 -14.94 1.25 -21.10
CA LEU A 114 -15.90 2.01 -20.29
C LEU A 114 -15.98 3.47 -20.73
N GLY A 115 -14.82 4.12 -20.91
CA GLY A 115 -14.73 5.50 -21.40
C GLY A 115 -15.34 5.65 -22.78
N PHE A 116 -15.07 4.72 -23.70
CA PHE A 116 -15.64 4.73 -25.04
C PHE A 116 -17.18 4.66 -25.03
N VAL A 117 -17.75 3.74 -24.25
CA VAL A 117 -19.20 3.61 -24.13
C VAL A 117 -19.82 4.87 -23.54
N LEU A 118 -19.23 5.41 -22.46
CA LEU A 118 -19.70 6.64 -21.83
C LEU A 118 -19.59 7.85 -22.77
N GLY A 119 -18.49 7.95 -23.51
CA GLY A 119 -18.27 9.02 -24.47
C GLY A 119 -19.18 8.97 -25.70
N LEU A 120 -19.55 7.76 -26.15
CA LEU A 120 -20.56 7.54 -27.19
C LEU A 120 -21.92 8.11 -26.78
N LEU A 121 -22.32 7.93 -25.51
CA LEU A 121 -23.58 8.40 -24.97
C LEU A 121 -23.62 9.93 -24.79
N LEU A 122 -22.49 10.57 -24.51
CA LEU A 122 -22.42 12.00 -24.22
C LEU A 122 -22.07 12.88 -25.44
N GLY A 123 -21.28 12.37 -26.39
CA GLY A 123 -20.74 13.19 -27.46
C GLY A 123 -20.52 12.46 -28.79
N GLY A 124 -21.22 11.34 -29.01
CA GLY A 124 -21.07 10.55 -30.24
C GLY A 124 -19.68 9.93 -30.39
N VAL A 125 -19.28 9.61 -31.64
CA VAL A 125 -18.04 8.87 -31.91
C VAL A 125 -16.79 9.64 -31.49
N THR A 126 -16.74 10.95 -31.67
CA THR A 126 -15.63 11.83 -31.26
C THR A 126 -15.49 11.89 -29.74
N GLY A 127 -16.60 11.98 -28.99
CA GLY A 127 -16.64 11.88 -27.55
C GLY A 127 -16.16 10.50 -27.08
N GLY A 128 -16.62 9.42 -27.74
CA GLY A 128 -16.18 8.06 -27.48
C GLY A 128 -14.68 7.87 -27.53
N LEU A 129 -14.03 8.36 -28.60
CA LEU A 129 -12.57 8.26 -28.75
C LEU A 129 -11.81 9.06 -27.69
N PHE A 130 -12.26 10.27 -27.37
CA PHE A 130 -11.63 11.10 -26.34
C PHE A 130 -11.71 10.43 -24.94
N PHE A 131 -12.90 10.00 -24.54
CA PHE A 131 -13.09 9.33 -23.25
C PHE A 131 -12.43 7.94 -23.17
N ALA A 132 -12.29 7.22 -24.29
CA ALA A 132 -11.53 6.00 -24.36
C ALA A 132 -10.03 6.22 -24.08
N LEU A 133 -9.46 7.29 -24.67
CA LEU A 133 -8.05 7.63 -24.48
C LEU A 133 -7.78 8.07 -23.03
N VAL A 134 -8.63 8.91 -22.46
CA VAL A 134 -8.56 9.31 -21.04
C VAL A 134 -8.73 8.10 -20.13
N GLY A 135 -9.71 7.23 -20.40
CA GLY A 135 -9.96 6.01 -19.67
C GLY A 135 -8.76 5.05 -19.70
N ALA A 136 -8.14 4.85 -20.86
CA ALA A 136 -6.93 4.04 -20.98
C ALA A 136 -5.78 4.60 -20.11
N GLY A 137 -5.58 5.91 -20.10
CA GLY A 137 -4.58 6.57 -19.26
C GLY A 137 -4.84 6.36 -17.76
N VAL A 138 -6.06 6.58 -17.32
CA VAL A 138 -6.47 6.37 -15.91
C VAL A 138 -6.34 4.89 -15.52
N GLY A 139 -6.79 3.97 -16.38
CA GLY A 139 -6.69 2.53 -16.15
C GLY A 139 -5.24 2.03 -16.07
N PHE A 140 -4.32 2.63 -16.82
CA PHE A 140 -2.89 2.31 -16.76
C PHE A 140 -2.22 2.86 -15.50
N MET A 141 -2.58 4.08 -15.06
CA MET A 141 -2.01 4.73 -13.87
C MET A 141 -2.60 4.20 -12.56
N GLY A 142 -3.85 3.74 -12.55
CA GLY A 142 -4.55 3.29 -11.36
C GLY A 142 -3.81 2.20 -10.57
N PRO A 143 -3.40 1.07 -11.18
CA PRO A 143 -2.65 0.03 -10.51
C PRO A 143 -1.29 0.49 -9.96
N GLU A 144 -0.60 1.43 -10.65
CA GLU A 144 0.67 1.99 -10.19
C GLU A 144 0.48 2.82 -8.91
N PHE A 145 -0.55 3.65 -8.89
CA PHE A 145 -0.88 4.46 -7.71
C PHE A 145 -1.28 3.60 -6.51
N TRP A 146 -2.07 2.55 -6.75
CA TRP A 146 -2.43 1.58 -5.72
C TRP A 146 -1.19 0.85 -5.17
N LEU A 147 -0.29 0.40 -6.06
CA LEU A 147 0.95 -0.25 -5.66
C LEU A 147 1.83 0.68 -4.81
N GLY A 148 1.97 1.94 -5.22
CA GLY A 148 2.70 2.95 -4.45
C GLY A 148 2.12 3.18 -3.05
N ARG A 149 0.78 3.23 -2.93
CA ARG A 149 0.10 3.26 -1.63
C ARG A 149 0.37 2.03 -0.79
N ARG A 150 0.33 0.86 -1.40
CA ARG A 150 0.58 -0.42 -0.72
C ARG A 150 1.99 -0.52 -0.18
N ILE A 151 2.99 -0.10 -0.96
CA ILE A 151 4.41 -0.03 -0.53
C ILE A 151 4.54 0.89 0.69
N ARG A 152 3.99 2.11 0.63
CA ARG A 152 4.04 3.06 1.74
C ARG A 152 3.34 2.55 2.99
N SER A 153 2.17 1.95 2.84
CA SER A 153 1.42 1.36 3.96
C SER A 153 2.18 0.22 4.62
N ARG A 154 2.83 -0.66 3.82
CA ARG A 154 3.66 -1.75 4.33
C ARG A 154 4.91 -1.24 5.04
N ALA A 155 5.62 -0.28 4.43
CA ALA A 155 6.78 0.35 5.04
C ALA A 155 6.43 1.03 6.37
N MET A 156 5.30 1.75 6.43
CA MET A 156 4.82 2.36 7.67
C MET A 156 4.46 1.32 8.73
N GLY A 157 3.81 0.23 8.32
CA GLY A 157 3.52 -0.90 9.20
C GLY A 157 4.79 -1.51 9.82
N MET A 158 5.86 -1.65 9.03
CA MET A 158 7.16 -2.12 9.53
C MET A 158 7.79 -1.14 10.53
N VAL A 159 7.72 0.17 10.25
CA VAL A 159 8.24 1.22 11.17
C VAL A 159 7.50 1.23 12.50
N LEU A 160 6.18 1.05 12.47
CA LEU A 160 5.37 1.02 13.69
C LEU A 160 5.66 -0.21 14.57
N GLN A 161 6.05 -1.32 13.96
CA GLN A 161 6.40 -2.55 14.66
C GLN A 161 7.85 -2.57 15.19
N LEU A 162 8.72 -1.73 14.64
CA LEU A 162 10.15 -1.76 14.93
C LEU A 162 10.47 -1.58 16.43
N PRO A 163 9.86 -0.63 17.18
CA PRO A 163 10.16 -0.48 18.60
C PRO A 163 9.82 -1.72 19.43
N ASP A 164 8.67 -2.34 19.19
CA ASP A 164 8.24 -3.53 19.93
C ASP A 164 9.13 -4.73 19.60
N ALA A 165 9.57 -4.85 18.34
CA ALA A 165 10.55 -5.85 17.93
C ALA A 165 11.92 -5.63 18.59
N LEU A 166 12.37 -4.37 18.70
CA LEU A 166 13.63 -4.03 19.37
C LEU A 166 13.59 -4.29 20.87
N ASP A 167 12.48 -3.98 21.53
CA ASP A 167 12.31 -4.28 22.96
C ASP A 167 12.42 -5.78 23.20
N LEU A 168 11.77 -6.61 22.38
CA LEU A 168 11.84 -8.06 22.49
C LEU A 168 13.25 -8.61 22.16
N LEU A 169 13.91 -8.06 21.14
CA LEU A 169 15.30 -8.40 20.80
C LEU A 169 16.24 -8.05 21.95
N THR A 170 16.13 -6.85 22.52
CA THR A 170 16.96 -6.38 23.62
C THR A 170 16.84 -7.29 24.83
N ILE A 171 15.61 -7.57 25.29
CA ILE A 171 15.34 -8.47 26.42
C ILE A 171 15.91 -9.87 26.14
N SER A 172 15.74 -10.39 24.93
CA SER A 172 16.20 -11.72 24.56
C SER A 172 17.74 -11.81 24.56
N VAL A 173 18.42 -10.78 24.07
CA VAL A 173 19.90 -10.73 24.04
C VAL A 173 20.48 -10.47 25.44
N GLU A 174 19.84 -9.64 26.26
CA GLU A 174 20.19 -9.43 27.67
C GLU A 174 20.00 -10.69 28.52
N ALA A 175 19.02 -11.52 28.16
CA ALA A 175 18.83 -12.86 28.77
C ALA A 175 19.88 -13.90 28.31
N GLY A 176 20.86 -13.50 27.45
CA GLY A 176 21.97 -14.34 27.01
C GLY A 176 21.74 -15.09 25.71
N LEU A 177 20.64 -14.82 24.99
CA LEU A 177 20.45 -15.40 23.66
C LEU A 177 21.36 -14.71 22.62
N GLY A 178 21.94 -15.50 21.72
CA GLY A 178 22.61 -14.97 20.55
C GLY A 178 21.62 -14.22 19.64
N PHE A 179 22.11 -13.26 18.85
CA PHE A 179 21.26 -12.39 18.00
C PHE A 179 20.28 -13.19 17.11
N ASP A 180 20.73 -14.27 16.47
CA ASP A 180 19.86 -15.08 15.59
C ASP A 180 18.77 -15.80 16.36
N ALA A 181 19.06 -16.25 17.58
CA ALA A 181 18.09 -16.87 18.47
C ALA A 181 17.07 -15.82 18.99
N ALA A 182 17.54 -14.61 19.32
CA ALA A 182 16.68 -13.51 19.70
C ALA A 182 15.76 -13.09 18.53
N LEU A 183 16.30 -13.02 17.31
CA LEU A 183 15.52 -12.74 16.10
C LEU A 183 14.48 -13.84 15.83
N ALA A 184 14.82 -15.12 16.07
CA ALA A 184 13.87 -16.21 15.98
C ALA A 184 12.75 -16.08 17.00
N LYS A 185 13.06 -15.56 18.21
CA LYS A 185 12.05 -15.30 19.26
C LYS A 185 11.07 -14.19 18.84
N VAL A 186 11.55 -13.13 18.19
CA VAL A 186 10.69 -12.09 17.60
C VAL A 186 9.75 -12.68 16.55
N VAL A 187 10.28 -13.53 15.65
CA VAL A 187 9.49 -14.19 14.59
C VAL A 187 8.45 -15.17 15.17
N GLU A 188 8.71 -15.74 16.32
CA GLU A 188 7.77 -16.62 17.02
C GLU A 188 6.64 -15.83 17.71
N LYS A 189 6.96 -14.70 18.33
CA LYS A 189 6.09 -13.96 19.24
C LYS A 189 5.29 -12.83 18.58
N MET A 190 5.74 -12.35 17.45
CA MET A 190 5.13 -11.21 16.77
C MET A 190 4.64 -11.61 15.38
N GLU A 191 3.65 -10.87 14.88
CA GLU A 191 3.13 -11.02 13.52
C GLU A 191 3.15 -9.66 12.81
N GLY A 192 3.32 -9.66 11.48
CA GLY A 192 3.23 -8.47 10.67
C GLY A 192 4.31 -8.33 9.60
N PRO A 193 4.35 -7.21 8.87
CA PRO A 193 5.24 -7.05 7.73
C PRO A 193 6.72 -7.05 8.10
N LEU A 194 7.12 -6.49 9.24
CA LEU A 194 8.51 -6.51 9.71
C LEU A 194 8.95 -7.94 10.07
N VAL A 195 8.07 -8.68 10.75
CA VAL A 195 8.34 -10.05 11.16
C VAL A 195 8.45 -11.00 9.96
N GLN A 196 7.70 -10.74 8.89
CA GLN A 196 7.83 -11.48 7.63
C GLN A 196 9.22 -11.30 7.01
N GLU A 197 9.76 -10.07 7.01
CA GLU A 197 11.12 -9.79 6.53
C GLU A 197 12.19 -10.47 7.42
N PHE A 198 12.02 -10.44 8.73
CA PHE A 198 12.93 -11.13 9.66
C PHE A 198 12.86 -12.65 9.51
N ARG A 199 11.69 -13.22 9.28
CA ARG A 199 11.51 -14.64 8.98
C ARG A 199 12.24 -15.05 7.72
N GLN A 200 12.15 -14.23 6.67
CA GLN A 200 12.87 -14.47 5.43
C GLN A 200 14.38 -14.38 5.64
N ALA A 201 14.87 -13.33 6.33
CA ALA A 201 16.29 -13.19 6.64
C ALA A 201 16.83 -14.39 7.43
N LEU A 202 16.11 -14.86 8.45
CA LEU A 202 16.48 -16.07 9.20
C LEU A 202 16.54 -17.31 8.33
N ALA A 203 15.59 -17.48 7.41
CA ALA A 203 15.60 -18.60 6.48
C ALA A 203 16.84 -18.54 5.56
N GLU A 204 17.18 -17.36 5.05
CA GLU A 204 18.38 -17.13 4.24
C GLU A 204 19.67 -17.42 5.01
N ILE A 205 19.76 -16.98 6.27
CA ILE A 205 20.91 -17.27 7.15
C ILE A 205 21.05 -18.77 7.40
N ARG A 206 19.96 -19.48 7.68
CA ARG A 206 19.94 -20.94 7.87
C ARG A 206 20.37 -21.71 6.61
N MET A 207 20.13 -21.14 5.42
CA MET A 207 20.60 -21.69 4.15
C MET A 207 22.07 -21.36 3.85
N GLY A 208 22.81 -20.74 4.79
CA GLY A 208 24.25 -20.43 4.68
C GLY A 208 24.57 -19.05 4.12
N ARG A 209 23.59 -18.18 3.92
CA ARG A 209 23.84 -16.79 3.53
C ARG A 209 24.43 -16.00 4.69
N SER A 210 25.32 -15.03 4.38
CA SER A 210 25.88 -14.20 5.45
C SER A 210 24.80 -13.37 6.13
N ARG A 211 24.84 -13.29 7.47
CA ARG A 211 23.89 -12.48 8.27
C ARG A 211 23.83 -11.04 7.76
N ARG A 212 24.99 -10.46 7.46
CA ARG A 212 25.13 -9.10 6.95
C ARG A 212 24.35 -8.89 5.66
N ASP A 213 24.46 -9.81 4.71
CA ASP A 213 23.79 -9.67 3.42
C ASP A 213 22.28 -9.88 3.55
N ALA A 214 21.87 -10.86 4.35
CA ALA A 214 20.44 -11.10 4.63
C ALA A 214 19.79 -9.87 5.29
N LEU A 215 20.43 -9.28 6.29
CA LEU A 215 19.90 -8.06 6.94
C LEU A 215 19.93 -6.85 6.01
N ARG A 216 20.96 -6.66 5.19
CA ARG A 216 20.97 -5.57 4.19
C ARG A 216 19.83 -5.67 3.19
N ASP A 217 19.46 -6.88 2.81
CA ASP A 217 18.34 -7.05 1.90
C ASP A 217 16.99 -6.76 2.59
N VAL A 218 16.83 -7.07 3.89
CA VAL A 218 15.69 -6.56 4.68
C VAL A 218 15.62 -5.04 4.61
N ALA A 219 16.75 -4.33 4.81
CA ALA A 219 16.78 -2.87 4.72
C ALA A 219 16.35 -2.35 3.34
N LYS A 220 16.83 -2.98 2.25
CA LYS A 220 16.45 -2.62 0.86
C LYS A 220 14.96 -2.86 0.59
N ARG A 221 14.40 -3.98 1.07
CA ARG A 221 12.99 -4.33 0.87
C ARG A 221 12.07 -3.45 1.71
N ALA A 222 12.48 -3.12 2.95
CA ALA A 222 11.71 -2.25 3.84
C ALA A 222 11.59 -0.81 3.34
N ASP A 223 12.59 -0.32 2.60
CA ASP A 223 12.66 1.02 1.99
C ASP A 223 12.26 2.15 2.97
N SER A 224 12.79 2.05 4.18
CA SER A 224 12.43 2.91 5.30
C SER A 224 13.65 3.33 6.10
N GLN A 225 13.82 4.64 6.32
CA GLN A 225 14.98 5.19 7.01
C GLN A 225 15.18 4.62 8.43
N PRO A 226 14.15 4.48 9.30
CA PRO A 226 14.34 3.90 10.62
C PRO A 226 14.86 2.46 10.58
N ILE A 227 14.38 1.64 9.65
CA ILE A 227 14.83 0.25 9.50
C ILE A 227 16.24 0.21 8.94
N ASN A 228 16.57 1.05 7.96
CA ASN A 228 17.91 1.17 7.41
C ASN A 228 18.93 1.56 8.48
N ASN A 229 18.58 2.54 9.34
CA ASN A 229 19.43 2.97 10.44
C ASN A 229 19.67 1.83 11.45
N PHE A 230 18.61 1.14 11.84
CA PHE A 230 18.69 -0.01 12.74
C PHE A 230 19.60 -1.11 12.20
N ILE A 231 19.32 -1.57 10.97
CA ILE A 231 20.11 -2.64 10.35
C ILE A 231 21.56 -2.20 10.12
N GLY A 232 21.76 -0.94 9.70
CA GLY A 232 23.09 -0.35 9.56
C GLY A 232 23.88 -0.39 10.88
N ALA A 233 23.25 -0.02 12.00
CA ALA A 233 23.86 -0.05 13.32
C ALA A 233 24.25 -1.48 13.74
N ILE A 234 23.40 -2.48 13.50
CA ILE A 234 23.69 -3.90 13.79
C ILE A 234 24.85 -4.41 12.94
N VAL A 235 24.82 -4.14 11.63
CA VAL A 235 25.90 -4.56 10.72
C VAL A 235 27.22 -3.91 11.09
N GLN A 236 27.23 -2.64 11.47
CA GLN A 236 28.44 -1.94 11.93
C GLN A 236 28.96 -2.51 13.26
N ALA A 237 28.05 -2.76 14.23
CA ALA A 237 28.43 -3.36 15.51
C ALA A 237 29.10 -4.72 15.33
N GLU A 238 28.56 -5.56 14.45
CA GLU A 238 29.14 -6.86 14.12
C GLU A 238 30.53 -6.73 13.49
N GLN A 239 30.74 -5.74 12.63
CA GLN A 239 32.05 -5.50 12.00
C GLN A 239 33.12 -4.99 12.99
N LEU A 240 32.69 -4.17 13.95
CA LEU A 240 33.58 -3.55 14.94
C LEU A 240 33.76 -4.42 16.20
N GLY A 241 33.09 -5.57 16.29
CA GLY A 241 33.12 -6.43 17.48
C GLY A 241 32.41 -5.81 18.70
N VAL A 242 31.56 -4.80 18.51
CA VAL A 242 30.80 -4.17 19.59
C VAL A 242 29.68 -5.10 20.03
N PRO A 243 29.41 -5.25 21.35
CA PRO A 243 28.30 -6.07 21.83
C PRO A 243 26.95 -5.57 21.26
N ILE A 244 26.26 -6.46 20.55
CA ILE A 244 24.96 -6.14 19.89
C ILE A 244 23.93 -5.67 20.92
N ALA A 245 23.94 -6.24 22.14
CA ALA A 245 23.07 -5.84 23.24
C ALA A 245 23.11 -4.32 23.50
N LYS A 246 24.30 -3.72 23.54
CA LYS A 246 24.48 -2.29 23.77
C LYS A 246 23.88 -1.46 22.63
N VAL A 247 24.05 -1.91 21.39
CA VAL A 247 23.49 -1.22 20.21
C VAL A 247 21.97 -1.30 20.21
N LEU A 248 21.40 -2.47 20.50
CA LEU A 248 19.96 -2.66 20.62
C LEU A 248 19.34 -1.74 21.68
N GLN A 249 19.98 -1.65 22.86
CA GLN A 249 19.54 -0.80 23.95
C GLN A 249 19.54 0.70 23.55
N ILE A 250 20.58 1.16 22.86
CA ILE A 250 20.66 2.54 22.36
C ILE A 250 19.54 2.79 21.33
N GLN A 251 19.34 1.87 20.38
CA GLN A 251 18.32 2.00 19.33
C GLN A 251 16.90 1.96 19.91
N SER A 252 16.61 1.08 20.86
CA SER A 252 15.30 1.02 21.55
C SER A 252 15.00 2.35 22.26
N ASN A 253 15.95 2.87 23.03
CA ASN A 253 15.80 4.16 23.71
C ASN A 253 15.57 5.32 22.72
N GLN A 254 16.33 5.36 21.63
CA GLN A 254 16.16 6.36 20.57
C GLN A 254 14.75 6.35 19.99
N LEU A 255 14.23 5.17 19.66
CA LEU A 255 12.87 5.05 19.09
C LEU A 255 11.77 5.43 20.09
N ARG A 256 11.97 5.18 21.40
CA ARG A 256 11.04 5.65 22.45
C ARG A 256 11.01 7.17 22.52
N ILE A 257 12.17 7.82 22.44
CA ILE A 257 12.27 9.30 22.40
C ILE A 257 11.58 9.83 21.14
N GLU A 258 11.85 9.24 19.98
CA GLU A 258 11.19 9.65 18.72
C GLU A 258 9.67 9.47 18.75
N ARG A 259 9.15 8.37 19.35
CA ARG A 259 7.70 8.20 19.54
C ARG A 259 7.11 9.34 20.37
N ARG A 260 7.77 9.68 21.48
CA ARG A 260 7.35 10.77 22.37
C ARG A 260 7.35 12.13 21.64
N GLN A 261 8.43 12.42 20.93
CA GLN A 261 8.57 13.65 20.13
C GLN A 261 7.46 13.78 19.08
N ARG A 262 7.16 12.69 18.34
CA ARG A 262 6.06 12.69 17.36
C ARG A 262 4.70 12.93 18.01
N ALA A 263 4.45 12.38 19.20
CA ALA A 263 3.23 12.64 19.95
C ALA A 263 3.14 14.11 20.41
N GLU A 264 4.23 14.66 20.92
CA GLU A 264 4.35 16.07 21.32
C GLU A 264 4.17 17.01 20.12
N GLU A 265 4.79 16.70 18.96
CA GLU A 265 4.58 17.47 17.73
C GLU A 265 3.13 17.42 17.23
N ALA A 266 2.48 16.24 17.32
CA ALA A 266 1.09 16.11 16.94
C ALA A 266 0.16 16.92 17.85
N ALA A 267 0.45 16.94 19.16
CA ALA A 267 -0.26 17.75 20.14
C ALA A 267 -0.03 19.25 19.91
N ALA A 268 1.20 19.67 19.63
CA ALA A 268 1.55 21.07 19.34
C ALA A 268 0.88 21.62 18.08
N LYS A 269 0.58 20.74 17.09
CA LYS A 269 -0.12 21.12 15.85
C LYS A 269 -1.65 21.19 16.02
N ALA A 270 -2.21 20.67 17.12
CA ALA A 270 -3.66 20.65 17.35
C ALA A 270 -4.27 22.07 17.46
N PRO A 271 -3.71 23.03 18.23
CA PRO A 271 -4.25 24.39 18.31
C PRO A 271 -4.26 25.11 16.96
N VAL A 272 -3.20 24.94 16.15
CA VAL A 272 -3.11 25.53 14.80
C VAL A 272 -4.18 24.96 13.86
N LYS A 273 -4.48 23.65 13.96
CA LYS A 273 -5.55 23.04 13.19
C LYS A 273 -6.94 23.52 13.61
N MET A 274 -7.13 23.86 14.88
CA MET A 274 -8.41 24.42 15.38
C MET A 274 -8.61 25.86 14.94
N LEU A 275 -7.53 26.62 14.72
CA LEU A 275 -7.60 28.00 14.24
C LEU A 275 -8.24 28.11 12.86
N PHE A 276 -7.97 27.13 11.97
CA PHE A 276 -8.46 27.16 10.59
C PHE A 276 -9.98 27.14 10.46
N PRO A 277 -10.74 26.20 11.10
CA PRO A 277 -12.19 26.24 11.12
C PRO A 277 -12.75 27.49 11.85
N MET A 278 -12.10 27.93 12.93
CA MET A 278 -12.53 29.08 13.67
C MET A 278 -12.46 30.36 12.83
N VAL A 279 -11.33 30.61 12.17
CA VAL A 279 -11.19 31.75 11.25
C VAL A 279 -12.14 31.60 10.06
N GLY A 280 -12.27 30.40 9.50
CA GLY A 280 -13.16 30.13 8.38
C GLY A 280 -14.65 30.36 8.67
N CYS A 281 -15.08 30.22 9.94
CA CYS A 281 -16.45 30.54 10.36
C CYS A 281 -16.62 32.00 10.78
N ILE A 282 -15.65 32.55 11.54
CA ILE A 282 -15.74 33.90 12.08
C ILE A 282 -15.58 34.94 10.98
N PHE A 283 -14.66 34.76 10.06
CA PHE A 283 -14.38 35.73 9.00
C PHE A 283 -15.59 36.04 8.10
N PRO A 284 -16.30 35.04 7.52
CA PRO A 284 -17.51 35.31 6.76
C PRO A 284 -18.62 35.98 7.59
N THR A 285 -18.76 35.59 8.87
CA THR A 285 -19.81 36.14 9.72
C THR A 285 -19.58 37.64 10.00
N ILE A 286 -18.34 38.04 10.27
CA ILE A 286 -17.97 39.45 10.45
C ILE A 286 -18.25 40.22 9.17
N PHE A 287 -17.92 39.67 7.98
CA PHE A 287 -18.21 40.31 6.70
C PHE A 287 -19.72 40.51 6.49
N ILE A 288 -20.53 39.51 6.81
CA ILE A 288 -22.00 39.61 6.67
C ILE A 288 -22.55 40.66 7.62
N VAL A 289 -22.05 40.72 8.83
CA VAL A 289 -22.54 41.70 9.83
C VAL A 289 -22.13 43.14 9.47
N ILE A 290 -20.90 43.35 8.97
CA ILE A 290 -20.39 44.71 8.64
C ILE A 290 -20.91 45.15 7.27
N LEU A 291 -20.88 44.31 6.25
CA LEU A 291 -21.29 44.69 4.89
C LEU A 291 -22.79 44.55 4.64
N GLY A 292 -23.48 43.70 5.43
CA GLY A 292 -24.91 43.48 5.29
C GLY A 292 -25.75 44.78 5.34
N PRO A 293 -25.61 45.62 6.37
CA PRO A 293 -26.31 46.89 6.43
C PRO A 293 -25.96 47.83 5.26
N ALA A 294 -24.67 47.88 4.86
CA ALA A 294 -24.21 48.70 3.75
C ALA A 294 -24.85 48.25 2.39
N ILE A 295 -24.86 46.95 2.15
CA ILE A 295 -25.48 46.36 0.95
C ILE A 295 -27.00 46.65 0.94
N VAL A 296 -27.70 46.47 2.07
CA VAL A 296 -29.12 46.74 2.16
C VAL A 296 -29.41 48.22 1.95
N THR A 297 -28.58 49.13 2.49
CA THR A 297 -28.72 50.60 2.31
C THR A 297 -28.52 50.98 0.82
N VAL A 298 -27.52 50.43 0.18
CA VAL A 298 -27.29 50.66 -1.26
C VAL A 298 -28.42 50.06 -2.11
N MET A 299 -28.95 48.88 -1.77
CA MET A 299 -30.06 48.28 -2.51
C MET A 299 -31.40 49.01 -2.28
N ARG A 300 -31.63 49.60 -1.07
CA ARG A 300 -32.85 50.36 -0.76
C ARG A 300 -32.76 51.83 -1.09
N GLY A 301 -31.59 52.44 -1.09
CA GLY A 301 -31.35 53.87 -1.29
C GLY A 301 -30.50 54.21 -2.52
N GLY A 302 -30.12 53.25 -3.31
CA GLY A 302 -29.27 53.48 -4.44
C GLY A 302 -30.03 54.03 -5.64
N LEU A 303 -29.90 55.31 -5.89
CA LEU A 303 -30.28 56.09 -7.09
C LEU A 303 -31.54 56.97 -7.01
N GLY A 304 -31.96 57.33 -5.80
CA GLY A 304 -33.06 58.27 -5.69
C GLY A 304 -32.89 59.24 -4.55
N GLY A 305 -31.93 60.17 -4.60
CA GLY A 305 -31.81 61.17 -3.56
C GLY A 305 -30.68 62.15 -3.79
N VAL A 306 -30.81 63.00 -4.82
CA VAL A 306 -30.40 64.40 -4.85
C VAL A 306 -31.52 65.14 -5.50
#